data_56ccc0681ee512e2e5bf946d47918af3
#
_entry.id   56ccc0681ee512e2e5bf946d47918af3
#
_cell.length_a   1.000
_cell.length_b   1.000
_cell.length_c   1.000
_cell.angle_alpha   90.00
_cell.angle_beta   90.00
_cell.angle_gamma   90.00
#
_symmetry.space_group_name_H-M   'P 1'
#
loop_
_entity.id
_entity.type
_entity.pdbx_description
1 polymer ?
#
loop_
_entity_poly.entity_id
_entity_poly.type
_entity_poly.pdbx_seq_one_letter_code
_entity_poly.pdbx_strand_id
1 'polypeptide(L)'
;MNILFFLKPKSEVAYVHDYGTLRQVLETMEYHKYASIPMLNKSGEYVGTITEGDLLWGIKRYTNLNLKEAENIFIQDFPRKVDYVAVSINSDMEDLLQKAMNQNFVPVVDDQKKFIGIVTRKSIMEYCYEK
;
A
#
# COMPACT_ATOMS: atom_id res chain seq x y z
N MET A 1 21.89 -5.12 9.85
CA MET A 1 20.98 -3.99 10.10
C MET A 1 19.55 -4.49 10.13
N ASN A 2 18.77 -4.04 11.08
CA ASN A 2 17.38 -4.45 11.22
C ASN A 2 16.49 -3.60 10.30
N ILE A 3 15.49 -4.24 9.65
CA ILE A 3 14.59 -3.51 8.75
C ILE A 3 13.80 -2.43 9.48
N LEU A 4 13.60 -2.57 10.79
CA LEU A 4 12.90 -1.56 11.58
C LEU A 4 13.62 -0.21 11.61
N PHE A 5 14.91 -0.18 11.25
CA PHE A 5 15.64 1.07 11.11
C PHE A 5 15.00 2.00 10.08
N PHE A 6 14.39 1.42 9.05
CA PHE A 6 13.76 2.18 7.96
C PHE A 6 12.26 2.33 8.14
N LEU A 7 11.69 1.78 9.21
CA LEU A 7 10.23 1.72 9.34
C LEU A 7 9.62 3.11 9.52
N LYS A 8 8.65 3.41 8.66
CA LYS A 8 7.71 4.49 8.89
C LYS A 8 6.50 3.85 9.57
N PRO A 9 6.24 4.18 10.85
CA PRO A 9 5.22 3.45 11.62
C PRO A 9 3.80 3.72 11.11
N LYS A 10 2.91 2.81 11.38
CA LYS A 10 1.51 2.87 10.97
C LYS A 10 0.86 4.21 11.32
N SER A 11 1.19 4.79 12.47
CA SER A 11 0.62 6.06 12.92
C SER A 11 0.96 7.24 11.99
N GLU A 12 1.99 7.09 11.15
CA GLU A 12 2.44 8.13 10.23
C GLU A 12 2.11 7.80 8.78
N VAL A 13 1.40 6.71 8.53
CA VAL A 13 1.09 6.22 7.18
C VAL A 13 -0.41 6.29 6.94
N ALA A 14 -0.80 6.84 5.80
CA ALA A 14 -2.20 6.76 5.39
C ALA A 14 -2.46 5.38 4.78
N TYR A 15 -3.62 4.81 5.09
CA TYR A 15 -4.05 3.54 4.55
C TYR A 15 -5.57 3.56 4.39
N VAL A 16 -6.09 2.59 3.64
CA VAL A 16 -7.53 2.44 3.43
C VAL A 16 -7.98 1.09 3.94
N HIS A 17 -9.28 0.92 4.12
CA HIS A 17 -9.86 -0.34 4.56
C HIS A 17 -10.46 -1.08 3.38
N ASP A 18 -10.37 -2.40 3.39
CA ASP A 18 -10.92 -3.23 2.31
C ASP A 18 -12.45 -3.12 2.22
N TYR A 19 -13.11 -2.72 3.29
CA TYR A 19 -14.55 -2.48 3.30
C TYR A 19 -14.92 -1.04 2.91
N GLY A 20 -13.94 -0.22 2.54
CA GLY A 20 -14.20 1.13 2.05
C GLY A 20 -14.65 1.14 0.60
N THR A 21 -15.13 2.29 0.15
CA THR A 21 -15.59 2.47 -1.22
C THR A 21 -14.48 3.00 -2.12
N LEU A 22 -14.66 2.83 -3.43
CA LEU A 22 -13.76 3.42 -4.42
C LEU A 22 -13.61 4.92 -4.20
N ARG A 23 -14.72 5.62 -3.90
CA ARG A 23 -14.67 7.05 -3.65
C ARG A 23 -13.77 7.41 -2.47
N GLN A 24 -13.89 6.67 -1.37
CA GLN A 24 -13.05 6.92 -0.18
C GLN A 24 -11.57 6.74 -0.50
N VAL A 25 -11.24 5.72 -1.30
CA VAL A 25 -9.86 5.48 -1.70
C VAL A 25 -9.34 6.63 -2.57
N LEU A 26 -10.14 7.06 -3.56
CA LEU A 26 -9.75 8.16 -4.43
C LEU A 26 -9.50 9.45 -3.63
N GLU A 27 -10.40 9.77 -2.70
CA GLU A 27 -10.25 10.97 -1.88
C GLU A 27 -9.02 10.90 -0.97
N THR A 28 -8.76 9.74 -0.38
CA THR A 28 -7.60 9.56 0.49
C THR A 28 -6.30 9.71 -0.29
N MET A 29 -6.22 9.07 -1.46
CA MET A 29 -5.02 9.15 -2.29
C MET A 29 -4.78 10.56 -2.81
N GLU A 30 -5.85 11.26 -3.19
CA GLU A 30 -5.73 12.64 -3.66
C GLU A 30 -5.26 13.57 -2.53
N TYR A 31 -5.84 13.41 -1.36
CA TYR A 31 -5.48 14.26 -0.20
C TYR A 31 -3.99 14.12 0.14
N HIS A 32 -3.48 12.89 0.14
CA HIS A 32 -2.08 12.63 0.50
C HIS A 32 -1.12 12.69 -0.68
N LYS A 33 -1.65 12.80 -1.91
CA LYS A 33 -0.86 12.76 -3.15
C LYS A 33 -0.06 11.46 -3.28
N TYR A 34 -0.67 10.36 -2.88
CA TYR A 34 -0.04 9.04 -2.95
C TYR A 34 -0.24 8.40 -4.31
N ALA A 35 0.82 7.76 -4.82
CA ALA A 35 0.76 6.95 -6.04
C ALA A 35 0.25 5.53 -5.75
N SER A 36 0.37 5.08 -4.51
CA SER A 36 -0.11 3.79 -4.04
C SER A 36 -0.39 3.86 -2.55
N ILE A 37 -1.32 3.05 -2.08
CA ILE A 37 -1.76 3.10 -0.68
C ILE A 37 -2.03 1.69 -0.16
N PRO A 38 -1.57 1.38 1.06
CA PRO A 38 -1.86 0.08 1.66
C PRO A 38 -3.32 -0.06 2.06
N MET A 39 -3.82 -1.28 1.96
CA MET A 39 -5.20 -1.63 2.32
C MET A 39 -5.19 -2.65 3.44
N LEU A 40 -5.99 -2.38 4.47
CA LEU A 40 -6.08 -3.23 5.66
C LEU A 40 -7.51 -3.75 5.84
N ASN A 41 -7.64 -4.90 6.48
CA ASN A 41 -8.96 -5.40 6.88
C ASN A 41 -9.34 -4.87 8.27
N LYS A 42 -10.49 -5.30 8.77
CA LYS A 42 -11.00 -4.87 10.07
C LYS A 42 -10.11 -5.28 11.23
N SER A 43 -9.35 -6.35 11.06
CA SER A 43 -8.43 -6.85 12.09
C SER A 43 -7.09 -6.12 12.07
N GLY A 44 -6.89 -5.19 11.15
CA GLY A 44 -5.62 -4.47 11.03
C GLY A 44 -4.54 -5.22 10.26
N GLU A 45 -4.92 -6.29 9.56
CA GLU A 45 -3.98 -7.05 8.74
C GLU A 45 -3.82 -6.40 7.37
N TYR A 46 -2.60 -6.45 6.85
CA TYR A 46 -2.35 -5.99 5.49
C TYR A 46 -2.95 -6.97 4.50
N VAL A 47 -3.81 -6.48 3.60
CA VAL A 47 -4.49 -7.34 2.62
C VAL A 47 -4.18 -6.97 1.18
N GLY A 48 -3.46 -5.88 0.95
CA GLY A 48 -3.06 -5.53 -0.41
C GLY A 48 -2.74 -4.06 -0.55
N THR A 49 -2.42 -3.65 -1.76
CA THR A 49 -2.09 -2.26 -2.07
C THR A 49 -2.88 -1.83 -3.31
N ILE A 50 -3.41 -0.61 -3.26
CA ILE A 50 -4.08 0.00 -4.40
C ILE A 50 -3.10 0.97 -5.05
N THR A 51 -2.92 0.86 -6.38
CA THR A 51 -2.06 1.78 -7.13
C THR A 51 -2.89 2.67 -8.04
N GLU A 52 -2.29 3.77 -8.48
CA GLU A 52 -2.94 4.64 -9.47
C GLU A 52 -3.30 3.89 -10.74
N GLY A 53 -2.44 2.95 -11.17
CA GLY A 53 -2.72 2.13 -12.33
C GLY A 53 -3.94 1.23 -12.14
N ASP A 54 -4.08 0.62 -10.94
CA ASP A 54 -5.27 -0.17 -10.64
C ASP A 54 -6.54 0.66 -10.78
N LEU A 55 -6.50 1.90 -10.25
CA LEU A 55 -7.66 2.78 -10.30
C LEU A 55 -7.97 3.22 -11.73
N LEU A 56 -6.94 3.63 -12.46
CA LEU A 56 -7.12 4.10 -13.84
C LEU A 56 -7.75 3.03 -14.73
N TRP A 57 -7.17 1.84 -14.73
CA TRP A 57 -7.65 0.77 -15.60
C TRP A 57 -8.96 0.17 -15.10
N GLY A 58 -9.15 0.12 -13.79
CA GLY A 58 -10.40 -0.36 -13.21
C GLY A 58 -11.56 0.57 -13.52
N ILE A 59 -11.37 1.88 -13.38
CA ILE A 59 -12.41 2.85 -13.72
C ILE A 59 -12.78 2.75 -15.19
N LYS A 60 -11.79 2.64 -16.06
CA LYS A 60 -12.04 2.51 -17.50
C LYS A 60 -12.86 1.27 -17.83
N ARG A 61 -12.55 0.15 -17.18
CA ARG A 61 -13.15 -1.15 -17.54
C ARG A 61 -14.50 -1.40 -16.87
N TYR A 62 -14.68 -0.93 -15.64
CA TYR A 62 -15.78 -1.37 -14.78
C TYR A 62 -16.80 -0.27 -14.50
N THR A 63 -16.44 0.99 -14.69
CA THR A 63 -17.37 2.08 -14.41
C THR A 63 -17.71 2.90 -15.65
N ASN A 64 -17.16 2.55 -16.79
CA ASN A 64 -17.31 3.32 -18.03
C ASN A 64 -16.96 4.80 -17.82
N LEU A 65 -15.96 5.04 -16.96
CA LEU A 65 -15.50 6.37 -16.56
C LEU A 65 -16.55 7.19 -15.80
N ASN A 66 -17.56 6.52 -15.25
CA ASN A 66 -18.59 7.20 -14.45
C ASN A 66 -18.23 7.18 -12.98
N LEU A 67 -17.63 8.27 -12.50
CA LEU A 67 -17.21 8.39 -11.11
C LEU A 67 -18.36 8.58 -10.14
N LYS A 68 -19.57 8.87 -10.65
CA LYS A 68 -20.75 9.00 -9.78
C LYS A 68 -21.10 7.68 -9.09
N GLU A 69 -20.70 6.55 -9.66
CA GLU A 69 -20.96 5.25 -9.07
C GLU A 69 -19.91 4.83 -8.05
N ALA A 70 -18.87 5.64 -7.86
CA ALA A 70 -17.75 5.27 -6.99
C ALA A 70 -18.17 5.03 -5.53
N GLU A 71 -19.27 5.64 -5.09
CA GLU A 71 -19.79 5.43 -3.74
C GLU A 71 -20.41 4.05 -3.56
N ASN A 72 -20.78 3.39 -4.66
CA ASN A 72 -21.46 2.10 -4.62
C ASN A 72 -20.52 0.94 -4.92
N ILE A 73 -19.25 1.21 -5.16
CA ILE A 73 -18.26 0.18 -5.48
C ILE A 73 -17.35 0.00 -4.27
N PHE A 74 -17.30 -1.22 -3.70
CA PHE A 74 -16.39 -1.53 -2.62
C PHE A 74 -15.00 -1.78 -3.18
N ILE A 75 -13.98 -1.25 -2.51
CA ILE A 75 -12.62 -1.38 -2.99
C ILE A 75 -12.15 -2.83 -3.00
N GLN A 76 -12.65 -3.67 -2.09
CA GLN A 76 -12.29 -5.10 -2.08
C GLN A 76 -12.72 -5.83 -3.35
N ASP A 77 -13.77 -5.32 -4.02
CA ASP A 77 -14.28 -5.91 -5.28
C ASP A 77 -13.61 -5.31 -6.50
N PHE A 78 -12.77 -4.31 -6.31
CA PHE A 78 -12.10 -3.62 -7.40
C PHE A 78 -10.84 -4.40 -7.79
N PRO A 79 -10.64 -4.71 -9.07
CA PRO A 79 -9.52 -5.57 -9.46
C PRO A 79 -8.18 -4.87 -9.31
N ARG A 80 -7.18 -5.63 -8.87
CA ARG A 80 -5.80 -5.18 -8.77
C ARG A 80 -4.95 -6.12 -9.62
N LYS A 81 -4.11 -5.54 -10.46
CA LYS A 81 -3.31 -6.32 -11.39
C LYS A 81 -2.12 -7.00 -10.71
N VAL A 82 -1.42 -6.26 -9.87
CA VAL A 82 -0.24 -6.75 -9.15
C VAL A 82 -0.36 -6.28 -7.71
N ASP A 83 -0.11 -7.18 -6.77
CA ASP A 83 -0.16 -6.82 -5.37
C ASP A 83 1.25 -6.65 -4.80
N TYR A 84 1.38 -5.74 -3.86
CA TYR A 84 2.62 -5.56 -3.13
C TYR A 84 2.74 -6.66 -2.08
N VAL A 85 3.94 -7.23 -1.97
CA VAL A 85 4.22 -8.28 -1.00
C VAL A 85 4.81 -7.65 0.25
N ALA A 86 4.26 -8.03 1.41
CA ALA A 86 4.74 -7.55 2.70
C ALA A 86 5.94 -8.38 3.18
N VAL A 87 6.72 -7.78 4.07
CA VAL A 87 7.77 -8.50 4.80
C VAL A 87 7.41 -8.55 6.28
N SER A 88 7.91 -9.58 6.96
CA SER A 88 7.80 -9.69 8.42
C SER A 88 8.85 -8.79 9.08
N ILE A 89 8.58 -8.38 10.32
CA ILE A 89 9.57 -7.65 11.13
C ILE A 89 10.86 -8.45 11.30
N ASN A 90 10.82 -9.76 11.11
CA ASN A 90 11.97 -10.64 11.24
C ASN A 90 12.67 -10.92 9.91
N SER A 91 12.21 -10.34 8.81
CA SER A 91 12.84 -10.51 7.51
C SER A 91 14.22 -9.86 7.47
N ASP A 92 15.10 -10.39 6.63
CA ASP A 92 16.44 -9.80 6.48
C ASP A 92 16.43 -8.64 5.46
N MET A 93 17.56 -7.93 5.41
CA MET A 93 17.69 -6.79 4.51
C MET A 93 17.65 -7.18 3.05
N GLU A 94 18.14 -8.36 2.72
CA GLU A 94 18.13 -8.83 1.32
C GLU A 94 16.70 -8.99 0.82
N ASP A 95 15.82 -9.58 1.61
CA ASP A 95 14.42 -9.75 1.27
C ASP A 95 13.73 -8.38 1.09
N LEU A 96 14.01 -7.46 2.01
CA LEU A 96 13.47 -6.11 1.92
C LEU A 96 13.92 -5.42 0.63
N LEU A 97 15.21 -5.50 0.31
CA LEU A 97 15.75 -4.85 -0.88
C LEU A 97 15.19 -5.42 -2.17
N GLN A 98 14.99 -6.74 -2.23
CA GLN A 98 14.40 -7.37 -3.39
C GLN A 98 12.98 -6.85 -3.66
N LYS A 99 12.19 -6.71 -2.61
CA LYS A 99 10.83 -6.20 -2.77
C LYS A 99 10.81 -4.72 -3.13
N ALA A 100 11.73 -3.93 -2.56
CA ALA A 100 11.81 -2.51 -2.84
C ALA A 100 12.20 -2.21 -4.29
N MET A 101 12.81 -3.16 -4.99
CA MET A 101 13.14 -3.00 -6.40
C MET A 101 11.88 -2.93 -7.27
N ASN A 102 10.79 -3.57 -6.85
CA ASN A 102 9.57 -3.70 -7.63
C ASN A 102 8.37 -2.97 -7.02
N GLN A 103 8.53 -2.40 -5.83
CA GLN A 103 7.45 -1.75 -5.09
C GLN A 103 7.91 -0.39 -4.61
N ASN A 104 7.03 0.61 -4.67
CA ASN A 104 7.36 1.95 -4.18
C ASN A 104 7.60 1.96 -2.67
N PHE A 105 6.90 1.08 -1.97
CA PHE A 105 7.12 0.84 -0.55
C PHE A 105 6.93 -0.65 -0.27
N VAL A 106 7.43 -1.07 0.86
CA VAL A 106 7.28 -2.46 1.31
C VAL A 106 6.48 -2.45 2.60
N PRO A 107 5.27 -3.04 2.60
CA PRO A 107 4.51 -3.16 3.85
C PRO A 107 5.23 -4.08 4.83
N VAL A 108 5.16 -3.74 6.11
CA VAL A 108 5.79 -4.53 7.18
C VAL A 108 4.72 -5.01 8.13
N VAL A 109 4.74 -6.29 8.43
CA VAL A 109 3.77 -6.91 9.33
C VAL A 109 4.49 -7.58 10.50
N ASP A 110 3.78 -7.72 11.63
CA ASP A 110 4.32 -8.44 12.78
C ASP A 110 4.06 -9.96 12.64
N ASP A 111 4.37 -10.70 13.70
CA ASP A 111 4.21 -12.16 13.72
C ASP A 111 2.74 -12.60 13.70
N GLN A 112 1.82 -11.71 13.95
CA GLN A 112 0.39 -11.96 13.86
C GLN A 112 -0.23 -11.40 12.57
N LYS A 113 0.62 -11.03 11.60
CA LYS A 113 0.22 -10.47 10.30
C LYS A 113 -0.43 -9.08 10.40
N LYS A 114 -0.29 -8.41 11.54
CA LYS A 114 -0.79 -7.04 11.69
C LYS A 114 0.14 -6.07 10.99
N PHE A 115 -0.45 -5.12 10.27
CA PHE A 115 0.30 -4.07 9.60
C PHE A 115 0.89 -3.12 10.63
N ILE A 116 2.21 -2.94 10.61
CA ILE A 116 2.88 -2.04 11.56
C ILE A 116 3.47 -0.80 10.90
N GLY A 117 3.55 -0.77 9.59
CA GLY A 117 4.09 0.37 8.86
C GLY A 117 4.64 -0.02 7.52
N ILE A 118 5.42 0.88 6.94
CA ILE A 118 6.02 0.66 5.63
C ILE A 118 7.51 1.02 5.66
N VAL A 119 8.26 0.48 4.71
CA VAL A 119 9.59 0.96 4.35
C VAL A 119 9.51 1.48 2.94
N THR A 120 9.85 2.74 2.72
CA THR A 120 9.79 3.33 1.39
C THR A 120 11.08 3.07 0.63
N ARG A 121 10.97 2.91 -0.69
CA ARG A 121 12.14 2.83 -1.56
C ARG A 121 13.02 4.06 -1.38
N LYS A 122 12.38 5.21 -1.25
CA LYS A 122 13.09 6.47 -1.06
C LYS A 122 13.99 6.46 0.16
N SER A 123 13.49 5.95 1.31
CA SER A 123 14.29 5.94 2.54
C SER A 123 15.53 5.03 2.41
N ILE A 124 15.37 3.91 1.70
CA ILE A 124 16.50 3.01 1.43
C ILE A 124 17.52 3.71 0.55
N MET A 125 17.07 4.35 -0.53
CA MET A 125 17.95 5.04 -1.47
C MET A 125 18.68 6.20 -0.81
N GLU A 126 18.00 6.96 0.05
CA GLU A 126 18.63 8.06 0.79
C GLU A 126 19.74 7.54 1.70
N TYR A 127 19.50 6.45 2.40
CA TYR A 127 20.51 5.83 3.25
C TYR A 127 21.73 5.41 2.45
N CYS A 128 21.52 4.77 1.31
CA CYS A 128 22.61 4.31 0.45
C CYS A 128 23.39 5.50 -0.15
N TYR A 129 22.69 6.58 -0.46
CA TYR A 129 23.33 7.77 -1.04
C TYR A 129 24.23 8.48 -0.01
N GLU A 130 23.80 8.55 1.24
CA GLU A 130 24.54 9.26 2.29
C GLU A 130 25.75 8.48 2.81
N LYS A 131 25.87 7.23 2.44
CA LYS A 131 27.07 6.46 2.73
C LYS A 131 28.16 6.78 1.72
#